data_c4c27c308c288ddcc3de5d10829ff36d
#
_entry.id   c4c27c308c288ddcc3de5d10829ff36d
#
_cell.length_a   1.000
_cell.length_b   1.000
_cell.length_c   1.000
_cell.angle_alpha   90.00
_cell.angle_beta   90.00
_cell.angle_gamma   90.00
#
_symmetry.space_group_name_H-M   'P 1'
#
loop_
_entity.id
_entity.type
_entity.pdbx_description
1 polymer ?
#
loop_
_entity_poly.entity_id
_entity_poly.type
_entity_poly.pdbx_seq_one_letter_code
_entity_poly.pdbx_strand_id
1 'polypeptide(L)'
;TREVLERFRNAGLDALSGGGAEILSEDVRRVITPYKFNAETWLKISMEAHELGLKTNSTMLYGHIEAPQHIVNHIFSIRELQEKTHGILLFIPIKFVPWNTKLYRDGLVKGPAPAELDVKVMAISRLILGDSVKRIGAYWTSVGKRMASTLLMAGANDLVGTMINEQVLRQAGSVEPIKPTTVAELAHIVREIGKRPFLRDTFHVKLTEVNQ
;
A
#
# COMPACT_ATOMS: atom_id res chain seq x y z
N THR A 1 20.13 -4.93 12.53
CA THR A 1 19.18 -4.07 11.76
C THR A 1 19.22 -2.65 12.29
N ARG A 2 19.11 -2.44 13.60
CA ARG A 2 19.08 -1.12 14.23
C ARG A 2 20.31 -0.26 13.87
N GLU A 3 21.51 -0.80 13.93
CA GLU A 3 22.74 -0.09 13.53
C GLU A 3 22.68 0.43 12.08
N VAL A 4 22.13 -0.35 11.15
CA VAL A 4 21.96 0.06 9.75
C VAL A 4 20.96 1.23 9.64
N LEU A 5 19.85 1.16 10.36
CA LEU A 5 18.84 2.23 10.41
C LEU A 5 19.42 3.53 11.01
N GLU A 6 20.23 3.42 12.07
CA GLU A 6 20.94 4.56 12.68
C GLU A 6 21.91 5.21 11.69
N ARG A 7 22.68 4.41 10.96
CA ARG A 7 23.58 4.92 9.91
C ARG A 7 22.80 5.65 8.81
N PHE A 8 21.68 5.10 8.34
CA PHE A 8 20.84 5.75 7.33
C PHE A 8 20.23 7.05 7.85
N ARG A 9 19.69 7.05 9.09
CA ARG A 9 19.18 8.26 9.73
C ARG A 9 20.26 9.33 9.84
N ASN A 10 21.46 8.98 10.29
CA ASN A 10 22.58 9.90 10.42
C ASN A 10 23.07 10.43 9.07
N ALA A 11 22.83 9.68 7.98
CA ALA A 11 23.08 10.10 6.60
C ALA A 11 21.94 10.94 6.01
N GLY A 12 20.88 11.24 6.78
CA GLY A 12 19.76 12.09 6.36
C GLY A 12 18.52 11.34 5.86
N LEU A 13 18.36 10.05 6.16
CA LEU A 13 17.12 9.33 5.89
C LEU A 13 16.02 9.80 6.85
N ASP A 14 14.88 10.22 6.31
CA ASP A 14 13.73 10.69 7.07
C ASP A 14 12.63 9.63 7.23
N ALA A 15 12.42 8.80 6.22
CA ALA A 15 11.36 7.80 6.21
C ALA A 15 11.70 6.59 5.32
N LEU A 16 11.08 5.45 5.62
CA LEU A 16 11.15 4.24 4.80
C LEU A 16 9.89 4.08 3.95
N SER A 17 10.03 3.53 2.75
CA SER A 17 8.91 3.25 1.86
C SER A 17 7.90 2.23 2.42
N GLY A 18 8.33 1.39 3.38
CA GLY A 18 7.48 0.38 4.01
C GLY A 18 7.05 -0.78 3.11
N GLY A 19 7.71 -0.96 1.99
CA GLY A 19 7.47 -2.10 1.09
C GLY A 19 7.94 -3.44 1.65
N GLY A 20 7.61 -4.54 0.95
CA GLY A 20 8.07 -5.89 1.30
C GLY A 20 7.26 -6.61 2.38
N ALA A 21 6.22 -5.99 2.94
CA ALA A 21 5.29 -6.66 3.85
C ALA A 21 4.55 -7.81 3.16
N GLU A 22 4.21 -7.63 1.90
CA GLU A 22 3.36 -8.49 1.08
C GLU A 22 2.08 -8.88 1.82
N ILE A 23 2.08 -10.00 2.52
CA ILE A 23 1.06 -10.37 3.50
C ILE A 23 1.77 -10.92 4.74
N LEU A 24 1.36 -10.49 5.94
CA LEU A 24 1.99 -10.88 7.21
C LEU A 24 1.43 -12.22 7.71
N SER A 25 1.57 -13.26 6.89
CA SER A 25 1.13 -14.63 7.14
C SER A 25 2.18 -15.59 6.57
N GLU A 26 2.85 -16.35 7.43
CA GLU A 26 4.06 -17.11 7.06
C GLU A 26 3.78 -18.23 6.06
N ASP A 27 2.65 -18.90 6.16
CA ASP A 27 2.22 -19.95 5.22
C ASP A 27 2.08 -19.40 3.80
N VAL A 28 1.49 -18.23 3.66
CA VAL A 28 1.35 -17.53 2.37
C VAL A 28 2.70 -16.96 1.91
N ARG A 29 3.48 -16.32 2.81
CA ARG A 29 4.77 -15.71 2.48
C ARG A 29 5.77 -16.72 1.92
N ARG A 30 5.84 -17.92 2.48
CA ARG A 30 6.73 -18.99 1.99
C ARG A 30 6.45 -19.36 0.53
N VAL A 31 5.23 -19.17 0.05
CA VAL A 31 4.85 -19.47 -1.34
C VAL A 31 5.12 -18.29 -2.25
N ILE A 32 4.67 -17.07 -1.86
CA ILE A 32 4.74 -15.91 -2.75
C ILE A 32 6.09 -15.18 -2.73
N THR A 33 6.83 -15.31 -1.64
CA THR A 33 8.07 -14.54 -1.42
C THR A 33 9.09 -15.30 -0.53
N PRO A 34 9.51 -16.52 -0.93
CA PRO A 34 10.34 -17.40 -0.09
C PRO A 34 11.72 -16.85 0.26
N TYR A 35 12.18 -15.82 -0.45
CA TYR A 35 13.50 -15.21 -0.26
C TYR A 35 13.48 -13.92 0.56
N LYS A 36 12.30 -13.45 0.97
CA LYS A 36 12.17 -12.25 1.80
C LYS A 36 12.17 -12.62 3.29
N PHE A 37 12.37 -11.62 4.13
CA PHE A 37 12.24 -11.75 5.58
C PHE A 37 10.84 -12.27 5.95
N ASN A 38 10.75 -12.99 7.07
CA ASN A 38 9.48 -13.37 7.65
C ASN A 38 8.70 -12.15 8.19
N ALA A 39 7.42 -12.35 8.51
CA ALA A 39 6.53 -11.31 8.99
C ALA A 39 7.03 -10.65 10.28
N GLU A 40 7.52 -11.45 11.22
CA GLU A 40 8.06 -10.98 12.50
C GLU A 40 9.26 -10.04 12.30
N THR A 41 10.18 -10.41 11.41
CA THR A 41 11.34 -9.58 11.08
C THR A 41 10.91 -8.26 10.44
N TRP A 42 9.92 -8.27 9.55
CA TRP A 42 9.40 -7.05 8.94
C TRP A 42 8.80 -6.09 9.98
N LEU A 43 7.98 -6.63 10.90
CA LEU A 43 7.39 -5.86 12.00
C LEU A 43 8.47 -5.30 12.94
N LYS A 44 9.48 -6.11 13.28
CA LYS A 44 10.61 -5.69 14.09
C LYS A 44 11.40 -4.55 13.45
N ILE A 45 11.72 -4.65 12.16
CA ILE A 45 12.43 -3.58 11.43
C ILE A 45 11.62 -2.28 11.45
N SER A 46 10.32 -2.37 11.23
CA SER A 46 9.43 -1.20 11.27
C SER A 46 9.38 -0.57 12.66
N MET A 47 9.30 -1.40 13.71
CA MET A 47 9.34 -0.94 15.11
C MET A 47 10.66 -0.23 15.44
N GLU A 48 11.81 -0.84 15.12
CA GLU A 48 13.13 -0.25 15.32
C GLU A 48 13.28 1.09 14.57
N ALA A 49 12.74 1.18 13.34
CA ALA A 49 12.74 2.44 12.58
C ALA A 49 11.93 3.53 13.30
N HIS A 50 10.74 3.19 13.78
CA HIS A 50 9.86 4.12 14.50
C HIS A 50 10.49 4.60 15.83
N GLU A 51 11.15 3.71 16.58
CA GLU A 51 11.88 4.07 17.80
C GLU A 51 13.04 5.04 17.53
N LEU A 52 13.63 4.97 16.35
CA LEU A 52 14.66 5.89 15.89
C LEU A 52 14.09 7.22 15.35
N GLY A 53 12.76 7.40 15.35
CA GLY A 53 12.08 8.58 14.84
C GLY A 53 11.84 8.57 13.33
N LEU A 54 12.27 7.51 12.62
CA LEU A 54 11.96 7.34 11.20
C LEU A 54 10.47 6.98 11.04
N LYS A 55 9.84 7.52 9.99
CA LYS A 55 8.47 7.16 9.65
C LYS A 55 8.45 6.09 8.56
N THR A 56 7.34 5.35 8.45
CA THR A 56 7.16 4.36 7.39
C THR A 56 5.79 4.47 6.73
N ASN A 57 5.68 4.01 5.49
CA ASN A 57 4.40 3.52 5.00
C ASN A 57 4.26 2.03 5.38
N SER A 58 3.11 1.45 5.11
CA SER A 58 2.91 0.01 5.16
C SER A 58 2.13 -0.44 3.93
N THR A 59 2.53 -1.55 3.32
CA THR A 59 1.88 -2.11 2.15
C THR A 59 1.28 -3.47 2.46
N MET A 60 0.22 -3.84 1.74
CA MET A 60 -0.33 -5.19 1.70
C MET A 60 -0.53 -5.59 0.25
N LEU A 61 0.00 -6.73 -0.17
CA LEU A 61 -0.31 -7.33 -1.46
C LEU A 61 -1.50 -8.26 -1.27
N TYR A 62 -2.57 -8.08 -2.07
CA TYR A 62 -3.78 -8.89 -1.99
C TYR A 62 -4.25 -9.35 -3.36
N GLY A 63 -5.10 -10.38 -3.39
CA GLY A 63 -5.68 -10.93 -4.61
C GLY A 63 -4.82 -11.99 -5.29
N HIS A 64 -4.02 -12.72 -4.51
CA HIS A 64 -3.23 -13.86 -4.99
C HIS A 64 -3.75 -15.20 -4.44
N ILE A 65 -3.10 -15.80 -3.41
CA ILE A 65 -3.46 -17.11 -2.84
C ILE A 65 -3.94 -16.99 -1.39
N GLU A 66 -3.99 -15.79 -0.86
CA GLU A 66 -4.41 -15.53 0.52
C GLU A 66 -5.91 -15.81 0.71
N ALA A 67 -6.27 -16.25 1.91
CA ALA A 67 -7.65 -16.32 2.37
C ALA A 67 -8.06 -14.97 3.03
N PRO A 68 -9.36 -14.66 3.14
CA PRO A 68 -9.83 -13.44 3.81
C PRO A 68 -9.26 -13.22 5.20
N GLN A 69 -9.04 -14.30 5.97
CA GLN A 69 -8.46 -14.23 7.30
C GLN A 69 -7.02 -13.68 7.29
N HIS A 70 -6.23 -13.99 6.26
CA HIS A 70 -4.86 -13.47 6.13
C HIS A 70 -4.86 -11.95 5.91
N ILE A 71 -5.82 -11.43 5.12
CA ILE A 71 -6.01 -9.99 4.91
C ILE A 71 -6.35 -9.31 6.24
N VAL A 72 -7.32 -9.84 6.96
CA VAL A 72 -7.77 -9.31 8.26
C VAL A 72 -6.63 -9.31 9.28
N ASN A 73 -5.92 -10.44 9.41
CA ASN A 73 -4.78 -10.56 10.34
C ASN A 73 -3.66 -9.56 10.00
N HIS A 74 -3.36 -9.38 8.70
CA HIS A 74 -2.37 -8.38 8.26
C HIS A 74 -2.76 -6.98 8.74
N ILE A 75 -4.01 -6.57 8.50
CA ILE A 75 -4.49 -5.23 8.85
C ILE A 75 -4.46 -5.02 10.37
N PHE A 76 -4.83 -6.04 11.16
CA PHE A 76 -4.70 -5.97 12.62
C PHE A 76 -3.24 -5.86 13.08
N SER A 77 -2.30 -6.60 12.47
CA SER A 77 -0.86 -6.47 12.79
C SER A 77 -0.34 -5.05 12.53
N ILE A 78 -0.80 -4.42 11.43
CA ILE A 78 -0.46 -3.02 11.12
C ILE A 78 -1.08 -2.05 12.15
N ARG A 79 -2.33 -2.29 12.55
CA ARG A 79 -2.97 -1.50 13.60
C ARG A 79 -2.21 -1.60 14.92
N GLU A 80 -1.88 -2.81 15.37
CA GLU A 80 -1.12 -3.03 16.61
C GLU A 80 0.27 -2.38 16.59
N LEU A 81 0.98 -2.47 15.45
CA LEU A 81 2.25 -1.77 15.27
C LEU A 81 2.07 -0.26 15.41
N GLN A 82 1.04 0.29 14.75
CA GLN A 82 0.76 1.72 14.80
C GLN A 82 0.36 2.20 16.19
N GLU A 83 -0.47 1.46 16.90
CA GLU A 83 -0.87 1.80 18.27
C GLU A 83 0.31 1.82 19.25
N LYS A 84 1.33 0.98 19.01
CA LYS A 84 2.55 0.94 19.82
C LYS A 84 3.55 2.05 19.46
N THR A 85 3.63 2.43 18.20
CA THR A 85 4.79 3.21 17.71
C THR A 85 4.42 4.56 17.09
N HIS A 86 3.19 4.74 16.63
CA HIS A 86 2.71 5.95 15.92
C HIS A 86 3.60 6.37 14.74
N GLY A 87 4.24 5.39 14.08
CA GLY A 87 5.23 5.62 13.03
C GLY A 87 4.72 5.51 11.59
N ILE A 88 3.56 4.86 11.39
CA ILE A 88 3.01 4.62 10.06
C ILE A 88 2.28 5.86 9.55
N LEU A 89 2.68 6.34 8.38
CA LEU A 89 2.09 7.50 7.70
C LEU A 89 0.89 7.12 6.83
N LEU A 90 1.00 6.01 6.09
CA LEU A 90 0.03 5.60 5.07
C LEU A 90 0.01 4.07 4.96
N PHE A 91 -1.19 3.50 4.92
CA PHE A 91 -1.41 2.09 4.56
C PHE A 91 -1.82 1.99 3.09
N ILE A 92 -1.16 1.11 2.32
CA ILE A 92 -1.34 0.99 0.87
C ILE A 92 -1.66 -0.47 0.51
N PRO A 93 -2.93 -0.85 0.34
CA PRO A 93 -3.29 -2.10 -0.30
C PRO A 93 -2.92 -2.07 -1.79
N ILE A 94 -2.16 -3.07 -2.24
CA ILE A 94 -1.70 -3.23 -3.63
C ILE A 94 -2.34 -4.47 -4.21
N LYS A 95 -3.09 -4.30 -5.29
CA LYS A 95 -3.70 -5.43 -6.01
C LYS A 95 -2.64 -6.22 -6.77
N PHE A 96 -2.66 -7.55 -6.63
CA PHE A 96 -1.78 -8.45 -7.35
C PHE A 96 -2.12 -8.50 -8.85
N VAL A 97 -1.11 -8.36 -9.70
CA VAL A 97 -1.20 -8.53 -11.15
C VAL A 97 -0.59 -9.88 -11.52
N PRO A 98 -1.38 -10.87 -11.98
CA PRO A 98 -0.94 -12.25 -12.06
C PRO A 98 -0.15 -12.62 -13.32
N TRP A 99 -0.43 -12.05 -14.47
CA TRP A 99 -0.23 -12.61 -15.79
C TRP A 99 1.18 -13.12 -16.11
N ASN A 100 2.23 -12.38 -15.78
CA ASN A 100 3.62 -12.75 -16.01
C ASN A 100 4.32 -13.30 -14.76
N THR A 101 3.58 -13.68 -13.73
CA THR A 101 4.14 -14.16 -12.47
C THR A 101 4.33 -15.67 -12.44
N LYS A 102 5.21 -16.12 -11.55
CA LYS A 102 5.39 -17.56 -11.30
C LYS A 102 4.09 -18.20 -10.77
N LEU A 103 3.38 -17.52 -9.88
CA LEU A 103 2.12 -18.03 -9.30
C LEU A 103 1.07 -18.34 -10.38
N TYR A 104 0.99 -17.52 -11.43
CA TYR A 104 0.08 -17.76 -12.56
C TYR A 104 0.56 -18.93 -13.42
N ARG A 105 1.86 -18.97 -13.76
CA ARG A 105 2.43 -20.07 -14.55
C ARG A 105 2.31 -21.43 -13.86
N ASP A 106 2.45 -21.47 -12.54
CA ASP A 106 2.31 -22.69 -11.72
C ASP A 106 0.83 -23.07 -11.47
N GLY A 107 -0.14 -22.28 -11.96
CA GLY A 107 -1.57 -22.53 -11.79
C GLY A 107 -2.12 -22.26 -10.38
N LEU A 108 -1.33 -21.64 -9.51
CA LEU A 108 -1.75 -21.28 -8.15
C LEU A 108 -2.74 -20.09 -8.14
N VAL A 109 -2.63 -19.21 -9.12
CA VAL A 109 -3.55 -18.09 -9.36
C VAL A 109 -4.08 -18.20 -10.78
N LYS A 110 -5.41 -18.09 -10.95
CA LYS A 110 -6.07 -18.27 -12.25
C LYS A 110 -6.32 -16.96 -13.01
N GLY A 111 -6.14 -15.84 -12.36
CA GLY A 111 -6.40 -14.50 -12.93
C GLY A 111 -6.42 -13.42 -11.86
N PRO A 112 -6.74 -12.17 -12.23
CA PRO A 112 -6.81 -11.08 -11.27
C PRO A 112 -8.00 -11.24 -10.34
N ALA A 113 -7.84 -10.77 -9.11
CA ALA A 113 -8.93 -10.72 -8.16
C ALA A 113 -10.10 -9.84 -8.67
N PRO A 114 -11.35 -10.21 -8.34
CA PRO A 114 -12.52 -9.43 -8.77
C PRO A 114 -12.55 -8.05 -8.11
N ALA A 115 -13.18 -7.09 -8.78
CA ALA A 115 -13.34 -5.72 -8.30
C ALA A 115 -14.07 -5.61 -6.95
N GLU A 116 -14.94 -6.57 -6.66
CA GLU A 116 -15.62 -6.69 -5.37
C GLU A 116 -14.63 -6.87 -4.21
N LEU A 117 -13.53 -7.62 -4.42
CA LEU A 117 -12.49 -7.79 -3.41
C LEU A 117 -11.74 -6.47 -3.16
N ASP A 118 -11.50 -5.66 -4.20
CA ASP A 118 -10.87 -4.35 -4.07
C ASP A 118 -11.66 -3.45 -3.10
N VAL A 119 -12.98 -3.39 -3.27
CA VAL A 119 -13.89 -2.62 -2.40
C VAL A 119 -13.93 -3.19 -0.99
N LYS A 120 -14.03 -4.51 -0.84
CA LYS A 120 -14.03 -5.17 0.49
C LYS A 120 -12.73 -4.92 1.24
N VAL A 121 -11.58 -5.07 0.60
CA VAL A 121 -10.26 -4.80 1.19
C VAL A 121 -10.18 -3.36 1.67
N MET A 122 -10.61 -2.40 0.87
CA MET A 122 -10.59 -0.99 1.24
C MET A 122 -11.50 -0.68 2.43
N ALA A 123 -12.75 -1.15 2.38
CA ALA A 123 -13.72 -0.91 3.44
C ALA A 123 -13.29 -1.54 4.78
N ILE A 124 -12.82 -2.80 4.75
CA ILE A 124 -12.36 -3.48 5.96
C ILE A 124 -11.08 -2.83 6.52
N SER A 125 -10.18 -2.37 5.65
CA SER A 125 -8.99 -1.62 6.07
C SER A 125 -9.39 -0.35 6.82
N ARG A 126 -10.36 0.41 6.32
CA ARG A 126 -10.85 1.61 7.00
C ARG A 126 -11.50 1.29 8.35
N LEU A 127 -12.31 0.23 8.41
CA LEU A 127 -13.00 -0.18 9.65
C LEU A 127 -12.00 -0.64 10.72
N ILE A 128 -11.01 -1.46 10.35
CA ILE A 128 -10.03 -1.99 11.31
C ILE A 128 -9.03 -0.91 11.72
N LEU A 129 -8.48 -0.16 10.78
CA LEU A 129 -7.46 0.85 11.07
C LEU A 129 -8.04 2.09 11.76
N GLY A 130 -9.30 2.42 11.50
CA GLY A 130 -10.02 3.53 12.17
C GLY A 130 -9.21 4.82 12.17
N ASP A 131 -9.00 5.37 13.36
CA ASP A 131 -8.18 6.56 13.58
C ASP A 131 -6.69 6.25 13.82
N SER A 132 -6.32 4.98 14.03
CA SER A 132 -4.93 4.58 14.26
C SER A 132 -4.06 4.91 13.04
N VAL A 133 -4.50 4.51 11.83
CA VAL A 133 -3.85 4.88 10.57
C VAL A 133 -4.79 5.76 9.75
N LYS A 134 -4.61 7.07 9.84
CA LYS A 134 -5.52 8.06 9.25
C LYS A 134 -5.59 8.02 7.73
N ARG A 135 -4.53 7.55 7.05
CA ARG A 135 -4.45 7.56 5.60
C ARG A 135 -4.38 6.16 5.02
N ILE A 136 -5.27 5.90 4.06
CA ILE A 136 -5.33 4.65 3.31
C ILE A 136 -5.30 5.00 1.82
N GLY A 137 -4.34 4.39 1.11
CA GLY A 137 -4.07 4.65 -0.28
C GLY A 137 -4.93 3.81 -1.21
N ALA A 138 -5.60 4.45 -2.17
CA ALA A 138 -6.10 3.79 -3.37
C ALA A 138 -4.98 3.81 -4.42
N TYR A 139 -4.21 2.71 -4.50
CA TYR A 139 -3.05 2.61 -5.39
C TYR A 139 -3.50 2.44 -6.84
N TRP A 140 -3.83 3.55 -7.49
CA TRP A 140 -4.43 3.60 -8.82
C TRP A 140 -3.61 2.88 -9.90
N THR A 141 -2.30 2.75 -9.74
CA THR A 141 -1.43 2.02 -10.69
C THR A 141 -1.74 0.53 -10.74
N SER A 142 -2.22 -0.08 -9.66
CA SER A 142 -2.57 -1.50 -9.62
C SER A 142 -4.05 -1.79 -9.88
N VAL A 143 -4.94 -0.86 -9.57
CA VAL A 143 -6.39 -1.06 -9.70
C VAL A 143 -7.02 -0.29 -10.87
N GLY A 144 -6.28 0.64 -11.47
CA GLY A 144 -6.78 1.57 -12.47
C GLY A 144 -7.48 2.80 -11.88
N LYS A 145 -7.50 3.90 -12.64
CA LYS A 145 -8.04 5.20 -12.18
C LYS A 145 -9.52 5.14 -11.80
N ARG A 146 -10.35 4.40 -12.56
CA ARG A 146 -11.80 4.24 -12.27
C ARG A 146 -12.04 3.52 -10.95
N MET A 147 -11.34 2.41 -10.70
CA MET A 147 -11.47 1.70 -9.45
C MET A 147 -10.92 2.54 -8.29
N ALA A 148 -9.81 3.26 -8.45
CA ALA A 148 -9.30 4.15 -7.43
C ALA A 148 -10.33 5.21 -7.01
N SER A 149 -11.10 5.77 -7.96
CA SER A 149 -12.23 6.66 -7.68
C SER A 149 -13.28 5.98 -6.78
N THR A 150 -13.66 4.74 -7.09
CA THR A 150 -14.58 3.94 -6.26
C THR A 150 -14.01 3.68 -4.86
N LEU A 151 -12.71 3.37 -4.77
CA LEU A 151 -12.05 3.12 -3.49
C LEU A 151 -11.98 4.37 -2.60
N LEU A 152 -11.90 5.57 -3.17
CA LEU A 152 -12.02 6.83 -2.41
C LEU A 152 -13.41 7.00 -1.77
N MET A 153 -14.45 6.37 -2.30
CA MET A 153 -15.77 6.32 -1.68
C MET A 153 -15.90 5.16 -0.67
N ALA A 154 -15.08 4.13 -0.81
CA ALA A 154 -15.11 2.93 0.03
C ALA A 154 -14.18 3.01 1.27
N GLY A 155 -13.50 4.14 1.51
CA GLY A 155 -12.66 4.30 2.71
C GLY A 155 -11.25 4.81 2.47
N ALA A 156 -10.74 4.81 1.23
CA ALA A 156 -9.49 5.47 0.89
C ALA A 156 -9.60 7.00 1.00
N ASN A 157 -8.48 7.65 1.24
CA ASN A 157 -8.38 9.10 1.26
C ASN A 157 -7.04 9.63 0.69
N ASP A 158 -6.31 8.79 -0.02
CA ASP A 158 -5.04 9.13 -0.65
C ASP A 158 -4.89 8.36 -1.98
N LEU A 159 -4.40 9.01 -3.04
CA LEU A 159 -4.12 8.39 -4.34
C LEU A 159 -2.65 7.97 -4.50
N VAL A 160 -1.87 8.05 -3.43
CA VAL A 160 -0.43 7.68 -3.35
C VAL A 160 0.50 8.56 -4.20
N GLY A 161 -0.05 9.48 -4.96
CA GLY A 161 0.70 10.45 -5.77
C GLY A 161 0.79 10.08 -7.26
N THR A 162 1.53 10.92 -7.98
CA THR A 162 1.79 10.74 -9.42
C THR A 162 2.80 9.64 -9.68
N MET A 163 2.70 8.99 -10.83
CA MET A 163 3.64 7.97 -11.29
C MET A 163 4.17 8.37 -12.66
N ILE A 164 5.51 8.39 -12.79
CA ILE A 164 6.17 8.70 -14.07
C ILE A 164 6.50 7.41 -14.82
N ASN A 165 7.01 6.40 -14.10
CA ASN A 165 7.45 5.15 -14.71
C ASN A 165 7.24 3.99 -13.73
N GLU A 166 6.23 3.15 -13.98
CA GLU A 166 5.94 1.95 -13.22
C GLU A 166 6.40 0.71 -14.01
N GLN A 167 7.46 0.09 -13.54
CA GLN A 167 8.06 -1.05 -14.22
C GLN A 167 7.59 -2.41 -13.66
N VAL A 168 7.32 -2.49 -12.35
CA VAL A 168 7.01 -3.76 -11.68
C VAL A 168 5.65 -4.31 -12.12
N LEU A 169 4.61 -3.50 -12.05
CA LEU A 169 3.26 -3.91 -12.50
C LEU A 169 3.23 -4.15 -14.02
N ARG A 170 3.99 -3.35 -14.78
CA ARG A 170 4.12 -3.54 -16.22
C ARG A 170 4.77 -4.89 -16.56
N GLN A 171 5.86 -5.27 -15.89
CA GLN A 171 6.51 -6.56 -16.05
C GLN A 171 5.63 -7.72 -15.56
N ALA A 172 4.82 -7.50 -14.52
CA ALA A 172 3.84 -8.47 -14.06
C ALA A 172 2.67 -8.69 -15.04
N GLY A 173 2.60 -7.89 -16.11
CA GLY A 173 1.60 -8.06 -17.17
C GLY A 173 0.33 -7.23 -16.97
N SER A 174 0.43 -6.05 -16.36
CA SER A 174 -0.71 -5.12 -16.30
C SER A 174 -1.29 -4.89 -17.70
N VAL A 175 -2.58 -5.14 -17.84
CA VAL A 175 -3.29 -5.07 -19.14
C VAL A 175 -3.41 -3.63 -19.63
N GLU A 176 -3.61 -2.69 -18.71
CA GLU A 176 -3.64 -1.28 -19.06
C GLU A 176 -2.23 -0.67 -18.97
N PRO A 177 -1.78 0.05 -20.01
CA PRO A 177 -0.51 0.75 -19.93
C PRO A 177 -0.60 1.82 -18.84
N ILE A 178 0.27 1.69 -17.83
CA ILE A 178 0.39 2.69 -16.77
C ILE A 178 1.11 3.89 -17.39
N LYS A 179 0.31 4.86 -17.83
CA LYS A 179 0.82 6.12 -18.40
C LYS A 179 1.24 7.08 -17.28
N PRO A 180 2.25 7.93 -17.53
CA PRO A 180 2.56 9.03 -16.63
C PRO A 180 1.29 9.81 -16.31
N THR A 181 1.12 10.17 -15.05
CA THR A 181 -0.08 10.83 -14.56
C THR A 181 0.29 12.13 -13.86
N THR A 182 -0.43 13.19 -14.16
CA THR A 182 -0.22 14.52 -13.59
C THR A 182 -1.04 14.71 -12.30
N VAL A 183 -0.65 15.73 -11.52
CA VAL A 183 -1.43 16.16 -10.35
C VAL A 183 -2.84 16.58 -10.76
N ALA A 184 -2.98 17.29 -11.90
CA ALA A 184 -4.28 17.75 -12.41
C ALA A 184 -5.23 16.58 -12.74
N GLU A 185 -4.71 15.51 -13.37
CA GLU A 185 -5.52 14.32 -13.68
C GLU A 185 -5.99 13.61 -12.40
N LEU A 186 -5.13 13.47 -11.39
CA LEU A 186 -5.53 12.86 -10.11
C LEU A 186 -6.51 13.75 -9.34
N ALA A 187 -6.31 15.07 -9.38
CA ALA A 187 -7.25 16.03 -8.80
C ALA A 187 -8.63 15.98 -9.47
N HIS A 188 -8.68 15.80 -10.80
CA HIS A 188 -9.91 15.62 -11.53
C HIS A 188 -10.71 14.41 -11.03
N ILE A 189 -10.07 13.25 -10.87
CA ILE A 189 -10.70 12.03 -10.31
C ILE A 189 -11.35 12.31 -8.93
N VAL A 190 -10.67 13.07 -8.08
CA VAL A 190 -11.18 13.43 -6.75
C VAL A 190 -12.40 14.35 -6.84
N ARG A 191 -12.40 15.29 -7.78
CA ARG A 191 -13.53 16.22 -7.99
C ARG A 191 -14.76 15.52 -8.57
N GLU A 192 -14.58 14.57 -9.48
CA GLU A 192 -15.70 13.78 -10.08
C GLU A 192 -16.57 13.08 -9.04
N ILE A 193 -16.01 12.74 -7.87
CA ILE A 193 -16.75 12.15 -6.74
C ILE A 193 -17.17 13.19 -5.68
N GLY A 194 -17.14 14.48 -6.01
CA GLY A 194 -17.59 15.56 -5.13
C GLY A 194 -16.64 15.86 -3.97
N LYS A 195 -15.37 15.42 -4.03
CA LYS A 195 -14.37 15.67 -2.98
C LYS A 195 -13.38 16.75 -3.41
N ARG A 196 -12.74 17.41 -2.42
CA ARG A 196 -11.70 18.42 -2.66
C ARG A 196 -10.32 17.76 -2.71
N PRO A 197 -9.52 17.96 -3.78
CA PRO A 197 -8.18 17.41 -3.87
C PRO A 197 -7.17 18.28 -3.13
N PHE A 198 -6.28 17.62 -2.39
CA PHE A 198 -5.14 18.25 -1.73
C PHE A 198 -3.84 17.56 -2.13
N LEU A 199 -2.82 18.35 -2.45
CA LEU A 199 -1.44 17.89 -2.54
C LEU A 199 -0.85 17.86 -1.14
N ARG A 200 -0.23 16.76 -0.78
CA ARG A 200 0.43 16.55 0.52
C ARG A 200 1.94 16.43 0.37
N ASP A 201 2.68 16.76 1.41
CA ASP A 201 4.08 16.37 1.55
C ASP A 201 4.21 14.89 1.99
N THR A 202 5.45 14.42 2.09
CA THR A 202 5.76 13.03 2.50
C THR A 202 5.26 12.72 3.91
N PHE A 203 5.34 13.67 4.83
CA PHE A 203 4.90 13.49 6.21
C PHE A 203 3.43 13.81 6.46
N HIS A 204 2.71 14.24 5.42
CA HIS A 204 1.30 14.61 5.49
C HIS A 204 0.99 15.78 6.45
N VAL A 205 1.97 16.64 6.67
CA VAL A 205 1.85 17.83 7.53
C VAL A 205 1.35 19.02 6.73
N LYS A 206 1.94 19.24 5.55
CA LYS A 206 1.54 20.31 4.65
C LYS A 206 0.52 19.81 3.64
N LEU A 207 -0.65 20.45 3.64
CA LEU A 207 -1.72 20.20 2.67
C LEU A 207 -1.98 21.48 1.87
N THR A 208 -1.90 21.38 0.55
CA THR A 208 -2.21 22.47 -0.36
C THR A 208 -3.36 22.08 -1.27
N GLU A 209 -4.46 22.82 -1.25
CA GLU A 209 -5.59 22.55 -2.13
C GLU A 209 -5.20 22.74 -3.59
N VAL A 210 -5.57 21.78 -4.42
CA VAL A 210 -5.31 21.84 -5.87
C VAL A 210 -6.48 22.57 -6.52
N ASN A 211 -6.30 23.85 -6.80
CA ASN A 211 -7.27 24.69 -7.51
C ASN A 211 -6.98 24.56 -9.01
N GLN A 212 -7.88 23.88 -9.76
CA GLN A 212 -7.88 23.62 -11.21
C GLN A 212 -6.84 22.62 -11.72
#